data_0d0a262ef56348e5d093ae1f2e379bf2
#
_entry.id   0d0a262ef56348e5d093ae1f2e379bf2
#
_cell.length_a   1.000
_cell.length_b   1.000
_cell.length_c   1.000
_cell.angle_alpha   90.00
_cell.angle_beta   90.00
_cell.angle_gamma   90.00
#
_symmetry.space_group_name_H-M   'P 1'
#
loop_
_entity.id
_entity.type
_entity.pdbx_description
1 polymer ?
#
loop_
_entity_poly.entity_id
_entity_poly.type
_entity_poly.pdbx_seq_one_letter_code
_entity_poly.pdbx_strand_id
1 'polypeptide(L)'
;IPCWLGTRTAMDTGKQLNANELIAKLQELEKENARLRKILDVHGIPYIVTEPNVTTKESLQAIFHTDSKLSLQEKVALFRSVFQGRDDVFAKRWYSSTTQKSGYQPVCTREWNREFCDKRKYKCADCPNRQFAPLAYNDFFNHLAGKDAWGRDVIGLYPIRKDNTCSFLCTDFDDKSCEHGYKNDVLAFVNICKIWNIPCYIERSRSGNGAHIWIFFDT
;
A
#
# COMPACT_ATOMS: atom_id res chain seq x y z
N ILE A 1 6.59 -7.92 7.29
CA ILE A 1 6.12 -8.56 8.54
C ILE A 1 5.74 -9.98 8.13
N PRO A 2 6.33 -11.05 8.71
CA PRO A 2 6.02 -12.41 8.30
C PRO A 2 4.62 -12.78 8.78
N CYS A 3 3.75 -13.21 7.86
CA CYS A 3 2.52 -13.93 8.19
C CYS A 3 2.88 -15.20 8.96
N TRP A 4 2.20 -15.46 10.05
CA TRP A 4 2.31 -16.68 10.83
C TRP A 4 2.05 -17.90 9.96
N LEU A 5 3.05 -18.78 9.82
CA LEU A 5 2.90 -20.10 9.24
C LEU A 5 2.07 -20.96 10.21
N GLY A 6 0.77 -21.00 9.96
CA GLY A 6 -0.10 -22.02 10.52
C GLY A 6 0.24 -23.36 9.87
N THR A 7 0.51 -24.36 10.69
CA THR A 7 0.72 -25.76 10.34
C THR A 7 -0.39 -26.26 9.43
N ARG A 8 -0.01 -26.91 8.32
CA ARG A 8 -0.92 -27.66 7.45
C ARG A 8 -1.69 -28.68 8.29
N THR A 9 -2.96 -28.42 8.55
CA THR A 9 -3.94 -29.42 8.91
C THR A 9 -4.66 -29.87 7.64
N ALA A 10 -4.92 -31.18 7.58
CA ALA A 10 -5.43 -31.93 6.46
C ALA A 10 -6.63 -31.27 5.76
N MET A 11 -6.72 -31.47 4.43
CA MET A 11 -7.90 -31.20 3.60
C MET A 11 -9.17 -31.64 4.28
N ASP A 12 -9.96 -30.69 4.74
CA ASP A 12 -11.35 -30.94 5.14
C ASP A 12 -12.16 -31.12 3.83
N THR A 13 -12.57 -32.36 3.59
CA THR A 13 -13.51 -32.71 2.52
C THR A 13 -14.81 -32.01 2.85
N GLY A 14 -15.10 -30.91 2.17
CA GLY A 14 -16.25 -30.05 2.39
C GLY A 14 -17.57 -30.84 2.42
N LYS A 15 -18.02 -31.17 3.62
CA LYS A 15 -19.33 -31.71 3.88
C LYS A 15 -20.33 -30.61 3.59
N GLN A 16 -21.10 -30.77 2.52
CA GLN A 16 -22.17 -29.85 2.17
C GLN A 16 -23.22 -29.88 3.28
N LEU A 17 -23.29 -28.81 4.08
CA LEU A 17 -24.26 -28.68 5.18
C LEU A 17 -25.69 -28.64 4.62
N ASN A 18 -26.62 -29.35 5.25
CA ASN A 18 -28.02 -29.23 4.90
C ASN A 18 -28.62 -27.91 5.41
N ALA A 19 -29.80 -27.51 4.88
CA ALA A 19 -30.44 -26.25 5.21
C ALA A 19 -30.66 -26.05 6.73
N ASN A 20 -30.99 -27.09 7.47
CA ASN A 20 -31.20 -27.02 8.91
C ASN A 20 -29.88 -26.81 9.69
N GLU A 21 -28.79 -27.44 9.25
CA GLU A 21 -27.44 -27.21 9.80
C GLU A 21 -26.96 -25.79 9.56
N LEU A 22 -27.25 -25.24 8.39
CA LEU A 22 -26.96 -23.84 8.04
C LEU A 22 -27.76 -22.86 8.90
N ILE A 23 -29.03 -23.10 9.11
CA ILE A 23 -29.90 -22.27 9.98
C ILE A 23 -29.38 -22.32 11.42
N ALA A 24 -29.05 -23.50 11.95
CA ALA A 24 -28.51 -23.65 13.28
C ALA A 24 -27.18 -22.88 13.45
N LYS A 25 -26.31 -22.95 12.44
CA LYS A 25 -25.03 -22.25 12.45
C LYS A 25 -25.20 -20.73 12.38
N LEU A 26 -26.17 -20.24 11.59
CA LEU A 26 -26.53 -18.81 11.55
C LEU A 26 -27.00 -18.32 12.92
N GLN A 27 -27.90 -19.06 13.57
CA GLN A 27 -28.40 -18.70 14.91
C GLN A 27 -27.29 -18.67 15.97
N GLU A 28 -26.33 -19.61 15.90
CA GLU A 28 -25.14 -19.64 16.77
C GLU A 28 -24.28 -18.38 16.56
N LEU A 29 -23.99 -18.05 15.29
CA LEU A 29 -23.21 -16.87 14.92
C LEU A 29 -23.89 -15.55 15.31
N GLU A 30 -25.22 -15.45 15.19
CA GLU A 30 -25.99 -14.30 15.63
C GLU A 30 -25.91 -14.10 17.15
N LYS A 31 -26.00 -15.19 17.94
CA LYS A 31 -25.84 -15.15 19.40
C LYS A 31 -24.44 -14.70 19.80
N GLU A 32 -23.41 -15.23 19.14
CA GLU A 32 -22.03 -14.86 19.44
C GLU A 32 -21.74 -13.42 19.04
N ASN A 33 -22.27 -12.96 17.89
CA ASN A 33 -22.19 -11.56 17.49
C ASN A 33 -22.84 -10.62 18.52
N ALA A 34 -24.01 -10.96 19.03
CA ALA A 34 -24.68 -10.18 20.05
C ALA A 34 -23.86 -10.14 21.35
N ARG A 35 -23.24 -11.25 21.75
CA ARG A 35 -22.36 -11.34 22.91
C ARG A 35 -21.12 -10.45 22.75
N LEU A 36 -20.46 -10.53 21.59
CA LEU A 36 -19.26 -9.72 21.28
C LEU A 36 -19.57 -8.23 21.26
N ARG A 37 -20.69 -7.81 20.64
CA ARG A 37 -21.13 -6.42 20.65
C ARG A 37 -21.33 -5.89 22.07
N LYS A 38 -21.96 -6.68 22.94
CA LYS A 38 -22.14 -6.29 24.33
C LYS A 38 -20.81 -6.08 25.07
N ILE A 39 -19.80 -6.92 24.78
CA ILE A 39 -18.46 -6.74 25.35
C ILE A 39 -17.84 -5.43 24.84
N LEU A 40 -17.93 -5.15 23.53
CA LEU A 40 -17.41 -3.95 22.93
C LEU A 40 -18.07 -2.69 23.53
N ASP A 41 -19.41 -2.73 23.75
CA ASP A 41 -20.17 -1.64 24.38
C ASP A 41 -19.68 -1.37 25.82
N VAL A 42 -19.47 -2.43 26.61
CA VAL A 42 -18.98 -2.33 27.99
C VAL A 42 -17.59 -1.69 28.05
N HIS A 43 -16.73 -1.96 27.06
CA HIS A 43 -15.38 -1.43 26.99
C HIS A 43 -15.28 -0.11 26.21
N GLY A 44 -16.39 0.43 25.71
CA GLY A 44 -16.42 1.68 24.94
C GLY A 44 -15.69 1.59 23.59
N ILE A 45 -15.58 0.37 23.03
CA ILE A 45 -14.90 0.13 21.75
C ILE A 45 -15.92 0.30 20.62
N PRO A 46 -15.76 1.30 19.73
CA PRO A 46 -16.71 1.52 18.65
C PRO A 46 -16.67 0.38 17.62
N TYR A 47 -17.85 -0.05 17.16
CA TYR A 47 -17.99 -1.03 16.07
C TYR A 47 -19.09 -0.61 15.10
N ILE A 48 -19.00 -1.05 13.86
CA ILE A 48 -20.05 -0.81 12.85
C ILE A 48 -21.02 -1.99 12.81
N VAL A 49 -22.30 -1.71 12.90
CA VAL A 49 -23.34 -2.65 12.51
C VAL A 49 -23.57 -2.46 11.01
N THR A 50 -22.92 -3.23 10.18
CA THR A 50 -23.25 -3.27 8.75
C THR A 50 -24.54 -4.07 8.59
N GLU A 51 -25.67 -3.39 8.41
CA GLU A 51 -26.78 -4.00 7.69
C GLU A 51 -26.23 -4.42 6.30
N PRO A 52 -26.59 -5.60 5.76
CA PRO A 52 -26.18 -6.00 4.42
C PRO A 52 -26.90 -5.13 3.39
N ASN A 53 -26.51 -3.86 3.33
CA ASN A 53 -26.93 -2.98 2.25
C ASN A 53 -26.10 -3.39 1.03
N VAL A 54 -26.78 -4.03 0.08
CA VAL A 54 -26.29 -4.23 -1.28
C VAL A 54 -25.91 -2.87 -1.83
N THR A 55 -24.66 -2.49 -1.64
CA THR A 55 -24.11 -1.26 -2.18
C THR A 55 -24.04 -1.45 -3.69
N THR A 56 -24.97 -0.84 -4.41
CA THR A 56 -25.04 -0.89 -5.88
C THR A 56 -23.73 -0.38 -6.47
N LYS A 57 -23.32 -0.94 -7.61
CA LYS A 57 -22.13 -0.57 -8.39
C LYS A 57 -21.97 0.96 -8.60
N GLU A 58 -23.05 1.69 -8.54
CA GLU A 58 -23.11 3.15 -8.73
C GLU A 58 -22.46 3.96 -7.61
N SER A 59 -22.50 3.49 -6.35
CA SER A 59 -21.89 4.21 -5.23
C SER A 59 -20.35 4.12 -5.23
N LEU A 60 -19.77 3.10 -5.85
CA LEU A 60 -18.31 2.98 -6.00
C LEU A 60 -17.80 3.84 -7.15
N GLN A 61 -18.57 4.04 -8.21
CA GLN A 61 -18.18 4.88 -9.35
C GLN A 61 -18.10 6.38 -9.00
N ALA A 62 -18.94 6.87 -8.07
CA ALA A 62 -18.93 8.27 -7.65
C ALA A 62 -17.65 8.69 -6.91
N ILE A 63 -16.89 7.72 -6.36
CA ILE A 63 -15.65 7.99 -5.62
C ILE A 63 -14.43 8.13 -6.57
N PHE A 64 -14.53 7.66 -7.82
CA PHE A 64 -13.37 7.53 -8.72
C PHE A 64 -13.33 8.52 -9.91
N HIS A 65 -14.31 9.41 -10.05
CA HIS A 65 -14.31 10.43 -11.10
C HIS A 65 -13.95 11.81 -10.55
N THR A 66 -12.69 12.04 -10.27
CA THR A 66 -12.14 13.39 -10.38
C THR A 66 -11.50 13.52 -11.77
N ASP A 67 -12.25 14.02 -12.74
CA ASP A 67 -11.68 14.65 -13.92
C ASP A 67 -10.83 15.84 -13.45
N SER A 68 -9.61 15.56 -12.98
CA SER A 68 -8.72 16.62 -12.57
C SER A 68 -8.23 17.32 -13.83
N LYS A 69 -8.78 18.51 -14.09
CA LYS A 69 -8.32 19.44 -15.15
C LYS A 69 -6.90 19.98 -14.89
N LEU A 70 -6.19 19.42 -13.88
CA LEU A 70 -4.85 19.87 -13.52
C LEU A 70 -3.85 19.55 -14.63
N SER A 71 -3.05 20.53 -14.99
CA SER A 71 -1.86 20.36 -15.82
C SER A 71 -0.85 19.42 -15.15
N LEU A 72 0.11 18.90 -15.91
CA LEU A 72 1.16 18.03 -15.34
C LEU A 72 1.98 18.76 -14.26
N GLN A 73 2.23 20.06 -14.45
CA GLN A 73 2.94 20.90 -13.48
C GLN A 73 2.17 21.00 -12.16
N GLU A 74 0.86 21.25 -12.22
CA GLU A 74 0.00 21.29 -11.02
C GLU A 74 -0.09 19.93 -10.33
N LYS A 75 -0.14 18.83 -11.09
CA LYS A 75 -0.08 17.48 -10.54
C LYS A 75 1.24 17.22 -9.81
N VAL A 76 2.38 17.66 -10.38
CA VAL A 76 3.69 17.54 -9.72
C VAL A 76 3.73 18.36 -8.44
N ALA A 77 3.22 19.59 -8.46
CA ALA A 77 3.17 20.44 -7.27
C ALA A 77 2.32 19.82 -6.16
N LEU A 78 1.12 19.33 -6.50
CA LEU A 78 0.23 18.63 -5.57
C LEU A 78 0.88 17.35 -5.03
N PHE A 79 1.47 16.52 -5.90
CA PHE A 79 2.12 15.29 -5.49
C PHE A 79 3.26 15.55 -4.49
N ARG A 80 4.09 16.57 -4.75
CA ARG A 80 5.18 16.98 -3.85
C ARG A 80 4.68 17.49 -2.49
N SER A 81 3.53 18.18 -2.47
CA SER A 81 2.97 18.69 -1.21
C SER A 81 2.42 17.58 -0.32
N VAL A 82 1.93 16.50 -0.91
CA VAL A 82 1.32 15.38 -0.21
C VAL A 82 2.36 14.31 0.17
N PHE A 83 3.21 13.91 -0.78
CA PHE A 83 4.22 12.87 -0.57
C PHE A 83 5.56 13.49 -0.14
N GLN A 84 5.64 13.91 1.11
CA GLN A 84 6.85 14.50 1.69
C GLN A 84 7.63 13.41 2.42
N GLY A 85 8.86 13.16 1.98
CA GLY A 85 9.81 12.26 2.59
C GLY A 85 11.17 12.93 2.76
N ARG A 86 12.24 12.14 2.79
CA ARG A 86 13.62 12.67 2.76
C ARG A 86 13.86 13.41 1.45
N ASP A 87 14.48 14.56 1.55
CA ASP A 87 14.86 15.43 0.42
C ASP A 87 16.28 15.15 -0.10
N ASP A 88 17.13 14.55 0.72
CA ASP A 88 18.55 14.30 0.46
C ASP A 88 18.85 12.92 -0.16
N VAL A 89 17.85 12.04 -0.21
CA VAL A 89 17.97 10.71 -0.78
C VAL A 89 16.63 10.21 -1.31
N PHE A 90 16.65 9.56 -2.45
CA PHE A 90 15.51 8.84 -3.00
C PHE A 90 15.99 7.58 -3.73
N ALA A 91 15.09 6.66 -3.98
CA ALA A 91 15.36 5.47 -4.77
C ALA A 91 14.80 5.63 -6.19
N LYS A 92 15.44 5.01 -7.15
CA LYS A 92 14.92 4.83 -8.51
C LYS A 92 14.75 3.35 -8.84
N ARG A 93 13.72 3.04 -9.59
CA ARG A 93 13.52 1.69 -10.10
C ARG A 93 14.54 1.40 -11.19
N TRP A 94 15.17 0.23 -11.09
CA TRP A 94 16.00 -0.33 -12.16
C TRP A 94 15.31 -1.53 -12.79
N TYR A 95 15.65 -1.82 -14.02
CA TYR A 95 15.20 -3.00 -14.74
C TYR A 95 16.37 -3.55 -15.58
N SER A 96 16.55 -4.87 -15.55
CA SER A 96 17.55 -5.59 -16.35
C SER A 96 16.83 -6.39 -17.44
N SER A 97 17.05 -6.01 -18.70
CA SER A 97 16.50 -6.73 -19.85
C SER A 97 17.07 -8.14 -19.99
N THR A 98 18.30 -8.37 -19.54
CA THR A 98 18.96 -9.67 -19.60
C THR A 98 18.37 -10.67 -18.61
N THR A 99 18.12 -10.23 -17.37
CA THR A 99 17.65 -11.11 -16.30
C THR A 99 16.14 -11.00 -16.05
N GLN A 100 15.45 -10.07 -16.72
CA GLN A 100 14.04 -9.73 -16.52
C GLN A 100 13.71 -9.31 -15.07
N LYS A 101 14.75 -8.96 -14.28
CA LYS A 101 14.60 -8.55 -12.89
C LYS A 101 14.51 -7.04 -12.78
N SER A 102 13.79 -6.61 -11.77
CA SER A 102 13.71 -5.20 -11.40
C SER A 102 13.78 -5.04 -9.87
N GLY A 103 14.08 -3.84 -9.43
CA GLY A 103 14.14 -3.49 -8.02
C GLY A 103 14.34 -1.99 -7.86
N TYR A 104 14.57 -1.57 -6.64
CA TYR A 104 14.84 -0.18 -6.32
C TYR A 104 16.24 -0.05 -5.72
N GLN A 105 16.91 1.04 -6.02
CA GLN A 105 18.20 1.38 -5.41
C GLN A 105 18.26 2.89 -5.13
N PRO A 106 18.96 3.32 -4.06
CA PRO A 106 19.20 4.74 -3.81
C PRO A 106 19.99 5.35 -4.97
N VAL A 107 19.60 6.54 -5.40
CA VAL A 107 20.33 7.28 -6.45
C VAL A 107 21.62 7.84 -5.87
N CYS A 108 22.72 7.61 -6.56
CA CYS A 108 24.04 8.07 -6.18
C CYS A 108 24.62 8.96 -7.28
N THR A 109 25.08 10.16 -6.94
CA THR A 109 25.68 11.12 -7.90
C THR A 109 27.00 10.63 -8.49
N ARG A 110 27.66 9.67 -7.81
CA ARG A 110 28.91 9.04 -8.26
C ARG A 110 28.69 7.69 -8.96
N GLU A 111 27.47 7.31 -9.24
CA GLU A 111 27.17 6.06 -9.91
C GLU A 111 27.81 6.04 -11.32
N TRP A 112 28.46 4.94 -11.64
CA TRP A 112 29.21 4.71 -12.89
C TRP A 112 30.44 5.61 -13.11
N ASN A 113 30.79 6.48 -12.17
CA ASN A 113 32.07 7.19 -12.21
C ASN A 113 33.21 6.20 -11.85
N ARG A 114 34.11 5.94 -12.77
CA ARG A 114 35.18 4.93 -12.62
C ARG A 114 36.14 5.22 -11.47
N GLU A 115 36.28 6.46 -11.06
CA GLU A 115 37.13 6.86 -9.94
C GLU A 115 36.55 6.48 -8.58
N PHE A 116 35.21 6.52 -8.45
CA PHE A 116 34.53 6.36 -7.17
C PHE A 116 33.64 5.12 -7.09
N CYS A 117 33.17 4.59 -8.23
CA CYS A 117 32.18 3.52 -8.30
C CYS A 117 32.77 2.24 -8.89
N ASP A 118 33.02 1.26 -8.03
CA ASP A 118 33.36 -0.11 -8.42
C ASP A 118 32.30 -1.10 -7.90
N LYS A 119 31.26 -1.34 -8.71
CA LYS A 119 30.16 -2.26 -8.38
C LYS A 119 30.57 -3.73 -8.31
N ARG A 120 31.79 -4.09 -8.77
CA ARG A 120 32.34 -5.45 -8.64
C ARG A 120 32.93 -5.66 -7.25
N LYS A 121 33.49 -4.59 -6.67
CA LYS A 121 34.13 -4.62 -5.35
C LYS A 121 33.14 -4.40 -4.21
N TYR A 122 32.18 -3.47 -4.39
CA TYR A 122 31.24 -3.06 -3.34
C TYR A 122 29.79 -3.11 -3.82
N LYS A 123 28.89 -3.59 -2.95
CA LYS A 123 27.45 -3.34 -3.12
C LYS A 123 27.17 -1.86 -2.81
N CYS A 124 26.15 -1.26 -3.44
CA CYS A 124 25.80 0.15 -3.19
C CYS A 124 25.47 0.43 -1.73
N ALA A 125 24.95 -0.54 -0.99
CA ALA A 125 24.68 -0.41 0.44
C ALA A 125 25.94 -0.18 1.28
N ASP A 126 27.07 -0.79 0.89
CA ASP A 126 28.32 -0.83 1.67
C ASP A 126 29.41 0.04 1.03
N CYS A 127 29.08 0.85 0.01
CA CYS A 127 30.06 1.64 -0.74
C CYS A 127 30.54 2.83 0.10
N PRO A 128 31.87 2.95 0.37
CA PRO A 128 32.41 4.05 1.14
C PRO A 128 32.35 5.40 0.39
N ASN A 129 32.29 5.35 -0.95
CA ASN A 129 32.26 6.54 -1.80
C ASN A 129 30.82 6.98 -2.17
N ARG A 130 29.81 6.36 -1.54
CA ARG A 130 28.40 6.65 -1.83
C ARG A 130 28.06 8.10 -1.53
N GLN A 131 27.46 8.78 -2.50
CA GLN A 131 26.94 10.14 -2.36
C GLN A 131 25.51 10.18 -2.88
N PHE A 132 24.55 10.30 -1.99
CA PHE A 132 23.15 10.35 -2.38
C PHE A 132 22.82 11.59 -3.20
N ALA A 133 21.89 11.45 -4.15
CA ALA A 133 21.34 12.56 -4.90
C ALA A 133 20.10 13.08 -4.18
N PRO A 134 19.93 14.42 -4.10
CA PRO A 134 18.69 15.01 -3.65
C PRO A 134 17.57 14.76 -4.67
N LEU A 135 16.34 14.65 -4.17
CA LEU A 135 15.16 14.48 -5.02
C LEU A 135 14.79 15.81 -5.69
N ALA A 136 14.86 15.85 -7.02
CA ALA A 136 14.62 17.05 -7.80
C ALA A 136 13.22 17.09 -8.42
N TYR A 137 12.77 18.28 -8.88
CA TYR A 137 11.50 18.47 -9.58
C TYR A 137 11.35 17.52 -10.78
N ASN A 138 12.40 17.37 -11.58
CA ASN A 138 12.37 16.53 -12.77
C ASN A 138 12.16 15.04 -12.46
N ASP A 139 12.55 14.56 -11.28
CA ASP A 139 12.32 13.19 -10.87
C ASP A 139 10.82 12.93 -10.65
N PHE A 140 10.14 13.85 -9.97
CA PHE A 140 8.68 13.82 -9.84
C PHE A 140 7.96 13.93 -11.17
N PHE A 141 8.41 14.88 -12.01
CA PHE A 141 7.83 15.10 -13.33
C PHE A 141 7.92 13.82 -14.20
N ASN A 142 9.10 13.20 -14.26
CA ASN A 142 9.31 11.97 -15.02
C ASN A 142 8.49 10.81 -14.47
N HIS A 143 8.40 10.69 -13.14
CA HIS A 143 7.59 9.67 -12.47
C HIS A 143 6.11 9.77 -12.86
N LEU A 144 5.53 10.97 -12.79
CA LEU A 144 4.12 11.20 -13.15
C LEU A 144 3.87 11.14 -14.66
N ALA A 145 4.87 11.51 -15.47
CA ALA A 145 4.76 11.41 -16.94
C ALA A 145 4.76 9.97 -17.44
N GLY A 146 5.42 9.04 -16.71
CA GLY A 146 5.40 7.59 -16.98
C GLY A 146 5.87 7.21 -18.38
N LYS A 147 6.87 7.91 -18.94
CA LYS A 147 7.28 7.75 -20.35
C LYS A 147 8.28 6.61 -20.58
N ASP A 148 8.97 6.15 -19.53
CA ASP A 148 9.92 5.04 -19.65
C ASP A 148 9.19 3.69 -19.77
N ALA A 149 9.33 3.03 -20.90
CA ALA A 149 8.66 1.75 -21.19
C ALA A 149 9.00 0.64 -20.19
N TRP A 150 10.14 0.73 -19.49
CA TRP A 150 10.59 -0.20 -18.46
C TRP A 150 10.28 0.28 -17.04
N GLY A 151 9.67 1.46 -16.90
CA GLY A 151 9.34 2.09 -15.62
C GLY A 151 10.55 2.46 -14.78
N ARG A 152 11.69 2.83 -15.40
CA ARG A 152 12.90 3.29 -14.69
C ARG A 152 12.80 4.73 -14.21
N ASP A 153 11.74 5.44 -14.59
CA ASP A 153 11.33 6.74 -14.10
C ASP A 153 10.53 6.67 -12.79
N VAL A 154 10.14 5.48 -12.35
CA VAL A 154 9.47 5.29 -11.06
C VAL A 154 10.46 5.56 -9.92
N ILE A 155 10.05 6.48 -9.02
CA ILE A 155 10.80 6.83 -7.82
C ILE A 155 10.24 6.14 -6.59
N GLY A 156 11.11 5.94 -5.59
CA GLY A 156 10.74 5.50 -4.24
C GLY A 156 11.17 6.55 -3.23
N LEU A 157 10.26 6.91 -2.34
CA LEU A 157 10.51 7.87 -1.27
C LEU A 157 10.92 7.14 0.01
N TYR A 158 11.75 7.80 0.82
CA TYR A 158 12.01 7.41 2.20
C TYR A 158 11.10 8.25 3.09
N PRO A 159 10.01 7.67 3.65
CA PRO A 159 8.99 8.46 4.34
C PRO A 159 9.47 9.07 5.65
N ILE A 160 10.39 8.41 6.37
CA ILE A 160 10.93 8.93 7.63
C ILE A 160 12.02 9.96 7.32
N ARG A 161 11.79 11.22 7.72
CA ARG A 161 12.72 12.34 7.56
C ARG A 161 13.85 12.28 8.57
N LYS A 162 14.83 13.18 8.44
CA LYS A 162 16.00 13.27 9.35
C LYS A 162 15.64 13.64 10.79
N ASP A 163 14.53 14.34 10.98
CA ASP A 163 13.98 14.72 12.28
C ASP A 163 13.08 13.65 12.90
N ASN A 164 13.01 12.46 12.30
CA ASN A 164 12.15 11.33 12.67
C ASN A 164 10.64 11.60 12.52
N THR A 165 10.25 12.62 11.76
CA THR A 165 8.85 12.84 11.39
C THR A 165 8.50 12.13 10.09
N CYS A 166 7.19 11.92 9.84
CA CYS A 166 6.67 11.45 8.56
C CYS A 166 5.33 12.14 8.27
N SER A 167 5.01 12.38 7.00
CA SER A 167 3.73 12.99 6.58
C SER A 167 2.75 12.00 5.97
N PHE A 168 3.14 10.75 5.81
CA PHE A 168 2.23 9.71 5.32
C PHE A 168 2.62 8.32 5.81
N LEU A 169 1.64 7.45 5.84
CA LEU A 169 1.78 6.00 6.03
C LEU A 169 1.17 5.30 4.82
N CYS A 170 1.80 4.23 4.38
CA CYS A 170 1.28 3.35 3.35
C CYS A 170 1.19 1.93 3.88
N THR A 171 0.02 1.30 3.71
CA THR A 171 -0.17 -0.12 3.96
C THR A 171 -0.34 -0.84 2.63
N ASP A 172 0.44 -1.90 2.39
CA ASP A 172 0.44 -2.69 1.16
C ASP A 172 -0.35 -3.98 1.36
N PHE A 173 -1.29 -4.24 0.46
CA PHE A 173 -2.15 -5.42 0.43
C PHE A 173 -1.94 -6.17 -0.89
N ASP A 174 -1.41 -7.38 -0.81
CA ASP A 174 -1.10 -8.25 -1.95
C ASP A 174 -1.88 -9.57 -1.89
N ASP A 175 -2.33 -10.09 -3.04
CA ASP A 175 -3.04 -11.38 -3.15
C ASP A 175 -2.17 -12.61 -2.85
N LYS A 176 -0.84 -12.44 -2.77
CA LYS A 176 0.10 -13.57 -2.69
C LYS A 176 0.01 -14.43 -1.43
N SER A 177 -0.71 -14.00 -0.41
CA SER A 177 -0.77 -14.64 0.90
C SER A 177 -2.16 -14.75 1.53
N CYS A 178 -3.22 -14.32 0.85
CA CYS A 178 -4.57 -14.26 1.42
C CYS A 178 -5.52 -15.20 0.69
N GLU A 179 -6.06 -16.21 1.40
CA GLU A 179 -7.06 -17.16 0.87
C GLU A 179 -8.35 -16.48 0.35
N HIS A 180 -8.62 -15.25 0.83
CA HIS A 180 -9.86 -14.52 0.52
C HIS A 180 -9.65 -13.30 -0.39
N GLY A 181 -8.43 -13.11 -0.90
CA GLY A 181 -8.05 -11.98 -1.74
C GLY A 181 -7.89 -10.66 -0.97
N TYR A 182 -7.02 -9.78 -1.45
CA TYR A 182 -6.67 -8.49 -0.81
C TYR A 182 -7.87 -7.55 -0.61
N LYS A 183 -8.94 -7.70 -1.39
CA LYS A 183 -10.09 -6.76 -1.36
C LYS A 183 -10.81 -6.77 -0.02
N ASN A 184 -10.98 -7.93 0.60
CA ASN A 184 -11.65 -8.05 1.90
C ASN A 184 -10.81 -7.39 3.00
N ASP A 185 -9.49 -7.55 2.95
CA ASP A 185 -8.57 -6.94 3.91
C ASP A 185 -8.54 -5.42 3.77
N VAL A 186 -8.53 -4.92 2.52
CA VAL A 186 -8.65 -3.48 2.21
C VAL A 186 -9.96 -2.91 2.76
N LEU A 187 -11.09 -3.60 2.52
CA LEU A 187 -12.40 -3.16 3.03
C LEU A 187 -12.44 -3.14 4.55
N ALA A 188 -11.90 -4.16 5.21
CA ALA A 188 -11.82 -4.21 6.67
C ALA A 188 -10.99 -3.05 7.22
N PHE A 189 -9.80 -2.79 6.65
CA PHE A 189 -8.95 -1.68 7.04
C PHE A 189 -9.64 -0.32 6.87
N VAL A 190 -10.25 -0.08 5.70
CA VAL A 190 -10.98 1.17 5.40
C VAL A 190 -12.17 1.36 6.34
N ASN A 191 -12.87 0.28 6.70
CA ASN A 191 -13.97 0.36 7.66
C ASN A 191 -13.46 0.78 9.05
N ILE A 192 -12.33 0.25 9.51
CA ILE A 192 -11.72 0.69 10.77
C ILE A 192 -11.32 2.17 10.69
N CYS A 193 -10.69 2.60 9.59
CA CYS A 193 -10.38 4.03 9.39
C CYS A 193 -11.62 4.91 9.47
N LYS A 194 -12.76 4.48 8.89
CA LYS A 194 -14.04 5.20 8.99
C LYS A 194 -14.56 5.26 10.42
N ILE A 195 -14.50 4.16 11.19
CA ILE A 195 -14.93 4.14 12.60
C ILE A 195 -14.14 5.16 13.42
N TRP A 196 -12.83 5.22 13.20
CA TRP A 196 -11.93 6.11 13.93
C TRP A 196 -11.83 7.51 13.32
N ASN A 197 -12.63 7.81 12.30
CA ASN A 197 -12.62 9.08 11.56
C ASN A 197 -11.22 9.44 11.03
N ILE A 198 -10.48 8.44 10.54
CA ILE A 198 -9.15 8.60 9.94
C ILE A 198 -9.32 8.67 8.43
N PRO A 199 -9.03 9.83 7.78
CA PRO A 199 -9.04 9.92 6.33
C PRO A 199 -8.01 8.96 5.71
N CYS A 200 -8.46 8.11 4.78
CA CYS A 200 -7.57 7.21 4.05
C CYS A 200 -7.93 7.15 2.57
N TYR A 201 -6.93 6.87 1.72
CA TYR A 201 -7.07 6.85 0.27
C TYR A 201 -6.59 5.51 -0.27
N ILE A 202 -7.39 4.92 -1.17
CA ILE A 202 -7.09 3.62 -1.75
C ILE A 202 -6.47 3.83 -3.13
N GLU A 203 -5.31 3.22 -3.36
CA GLU A 203 -4.66 3.12 -4.65
C GLU A 203 -4.61 1.66 -5.09
N ARG A 204 -4.96 1.38 -6.34
CA ARG A 204 -4.74 0.05 -6.92
C ARG A 204 -3.25 -0.13 -7.20
N SER A 205 -2.67 -1.25 -6.76
CA SER A 205 -1.25 -1.53 -7.03
C SER A 205 -0.97 -1.64 -8.54
N ARG A 206 0.26 -1.37 -8.93
CA ARG A 206 0.69 -1.40 -10.34
C ARG A 206 0.48 -2.77 -11.01
N SER A 207 0.59 -3.86 -10.27
CA SER A 207 0.32 -5.22 -10.77
C SER A 207 -1.16 -5.44 -11.06
N GLY A 208 -2.04 -4.64 -10.46
CA GLY A 208 -3.49 -4.82 -10.50
C GLY A 208 -4.02 -5.88 -9.53
N ASN A 209 -3.13 -6.61 -8.84
CA ASN A 209 -3.47 -7.70 -7.93
C ASN A 209 -3.22 -7.35 -6.45
N GLY A 210 -3.34 -6.09 -6.11
CA GLY A 210 -3.15 -5.57 -4.77
C GLY A 210 -3.65 -4.14 -4.67
N ALA A 211 -3.53 -3.55 -3.48
CA ALA A 211 -3.85 -2.16 -3.20
C ALA A 211 -2.91 -1.57 -2.16
N HIS A 212 -2.73 -0.27 -2.24
CA HIS A 212 -2.09 0.52 -1.19
C HIS A 212 -3.16 1.37 -0.51
N ILE A 213 -3.09 1.48 0.81
CA ILE A 213 -3.90 2.44 1.56
C ILE A 213 -2.97 3.50 2.14
N TRP A 214 -3.26 4.75 1.80
CA TRP A 214 -2.50 5.92 2.19
C TRP A 214 -3.24 6.68 3.29
N ILE A 215 -2.53 7.04 4.35
CA ILE A 215 -2.97 7.96 5.40
C ILE A 215 -1.96 9.10 5.44
N PHE A 216 -2.45 10.34 5.38
CA PHE A 216 -1.61 11.54 5.40
C PHE A 216 -1.74 12.26 6.74
N PHE A 217 -0.65 12.83 7.21
CA PHE A 217 -0.56 13.53 8.49
C PHE A 217 -0.15 14.99 8.27
N ASP A 218 -0.68 15.87 9.09
CA ASP A 218 -0.14 17.21 9.29
C ASP A 218 1.09 17.09 10.18
N THR A 219 2.21 17.71 9.80
CA THR A 219 3.51 17.64 10.49
C THR A 219 4.00 19.00 10.90
#